data_e0db01652e40c1455f74e09d68be7ea4
#
_entry.id   e0db01652e40c1455f74e09d68be7ea4
#
_cell.length_a   1.000
_cell.length_b   1.000
_cell.length_c   1.000
_cell.angle_alpha   90.00
_cell.angle_beta   90.00
_cell.angle_gamma   90.00
#
_symmetry.space_group_name_H-M   'P 1'
#
loop_
_entity.id
_entity.type
_entity.pdbx_description
1 polymer ?
#
loop_
_entity_poly.entity_id
_entity_poly.type
_entity_poly.pdbx_seq_one_letter_code
_entity_poly.pdbx_strand_id
1 'polypeptide(L)'
;MIKEIKVAGIKLYNYNVFENLARIAKNLEANVFTTIEEIDMKTILLAKEDESVKEVLESLDVTVFSEAGVLDAIGEATILRRAEIERREFFLQFMKIVEHSGYTVYIIGKDQKEIAAVSQYLADEFSRMKVSGLVALDEIDGEDYGIINDINTLAPDIILSVLPSPIQEKFLKEYKPMLLAKIWYGVGKGKIAGTRLTIGAKIMKKFRKLELLRYVQEGKENEET
;
A
#
# COMPACT_ATOMS: atom_id res chain seq x y z
N MET A 1 11.68 19.38 -0.50
CA MET A 1 11.92 19.25 0.97
C MET A 1 11.57 17.84 1.36
N ILE A 2 12.41 17.14 2.14
CA ILE A 2 12.10 15.80 2.65
C ILE A 2 11.06 15.96 3.75
N LYS A 3 9.94 15.25 3.63
CA LYS A 3 8.82 15.29 4.59
C LYS A 3 8.79 14.00 5.42
N GLU A 4 9.92 13.69 6.07
CA GLU A 4 10.00 12.57 6.99
C GLU A 4 9.17 12.87 8.24
N ILE A 5 8.40 11.88 8.66
CA ILE A 5 7.65 11.88 9.92
C ILE A 5 7.92 10.59 10.67
N LYS A 6 7.71 10.59 11.98
CA LYS A 6 7.74 9.39 12.80
C LYS A 6 6.34 9.09 13.34
N VAL A 7 5.87 7.87 13.12
CA VAL A 7 4.60 7.38 13.65
C VAL A 7 4.87 6.15 14.49
N ALA A 8 4.68 6.23 15.79
CA ALA A 8 4.99 5.14 16.75
C ALA A 8 6.44 4.60 16.61
N GLY A 9 7.42 5.49 16.34
CA GLY A 9 8.82 5.15 16.15
C GLY A 9 9.19 4.64 14.76
N ILE A 10 8.24 4.56 13.81
CA ILE A 10 8.46 4.13 12.43
C ILE A 10 8.66 5.37 11.55
N LYS A 11 9.72 5.39 10.75
CA LYS A 11 10.03 6.48 9.82
C LYS A 11 9.23 6.33 8.54
N LEU A 12 8.47 7.34 8.18
CA LEU A 12 7.63 7.37 6.99
C LEU A 12 7.71 8.73 6.31
N TYR A 13 7.18 8.84 5.08
CA TYR A 13 7.15 10.09 4.35
C TYR A 13 5.72 10.60 4.16
N ASN A 14 5.44 11.85 4.57
CA ASN A 14 4.13 12.48 4.41
C ASN A 14 4.10 13.42 3.20
N TYR A 15 4.17 12.87 2.00
CA TYR A 15 3.98 13.62 0.76
C TYR A 15 2.50 13.65 0.37
N ASN A 16 2.03 14.77 -0.21
CA ASN A 16 0.70 14.86 -0.80
C ASN A 16 0.62 14.06 -2.11
N VAL A 17 -0.59 13.98 -2.69
CA VAL A 17 -0.84 13.20 -3.92
C VAL A 17 0.08 13.63 -5.06
N PHE A 18 0.19 14.95 -5.32
CA PHE A 18 1.02 15.48 -6.40
C PHE A 18 2.50 15.17 -6.20
N GLU A 19 3.01 15.34 -4.99
CA GLU A 19 4.41 15.07 -4.66
C GLU A 19 4.75 13.58 -4.83
N ASN A 20 3.85 12.69 -4.40
CA ASN A 20 4.02 11.25 -4.59
C ASN A 20 4.02 10.87 -6.07
N LEU A 21 3.08 11.39 -6.86
CA LEU A 21 3.04 11.14 -8.31
C LEU A 21 4.29 11.66 -9.03
N ALA A 22 4.79 12.84 -8.65
CA ALA A 22 6.03 13.39 -9.21
C ALA A 22 7.27 12.52 -8.87
N ARG A 23 7.33 11.94 -7.67
CA ARG A 23 8.41 11.01 -7.27
C ARG A 23 8.36 9.73 -8.10
N ILE A 24 7.16 9.18 -8.31
CA ILE A 24 6.97 7.98 -9.14
C ILE A 24 7.39 8.26 -10.58
N ALA A 25 6.98 9.39 -11.16
CA ALA A 25 7.37 9.76 -12.52
C ALA A 25 8.91 9.86 -12.66
N LYS A 26 9.58 10.49 -11.70
CA LYS A 26 11.05 10.57 -11.69
C LYS A 26 11.72 9.19 -11.61
N ASN A 27 11.20 8.28 -10.78
CA ASN A 27 11.74 6.94 -10.66
C ASN A 27 11.53 6.12 -11.94
N LEU A 28 10.36 6.27 -12.59
CA LEU A 28 10.08 5.64 -13.88
C LEU A 28 11.03 6.13 -14.98
N GLU A 29 11.32 7.43 -15.05
CA GLU A 29 12.30 7.99 -15.97
C GLU A 29 13.72 7.44 -15.74
N ALA A 30 14.06 7.19 -14.47
CA ALA A 30 15.34 6.61 -14.08
C ALA A 30 15.39 5.08 -14.15
N ASN A 31 14.32 4.40 -14.59
CA ASN A 31 14.15 2.94 -14.59
C ASN A 31 14.41 2.30 -13.21
N VAL A 32 13.98 2.97 -12.14
CA VAL A 32 14.09 2.47 -10.76
C VAL A 32 12.81 1.74 -10.38
N PHE A 33 12.93 0.47 -9.94
CA PHE A 33 11.81 -0.26 -9.36
C PHE A 33 11.29 0.49 -8.13
N THR A 34 10.03 0.90 -8.19
CA THR A 34 9.42 1.78 -7.17
C THR A 34 8.44 1.02 -6.30
N THR A 35 8.62 1.10 -4.99
CA THR A 35 7.73 0.48 -4.00
C THR A 35 6.79 1.51 -3.40
N ILE A 36 5.48 1.22 -3.48
CA ILE A 36 4.40 2.05 -2.97
C ILE A 36 3.54 1.19 -2.06
N GLU A 37 3.19 1.66 -0.86
CA GLU A 37 2.18 1.00 -0.03
C GLU A 37 1.19 1.97 0.62
N GLU A 38 -0.07 1.52 0.69
CA GLU A 38 -1.14 2.18 1.44
C GLU A 38 -1.10 1.76 2.91
N ILE A 39 -0.74 2.70 3.79
CA ILE A 39 -0.56 2.47 5.21
C ILE A 39 -1.78 2.94 6.00
N ASP A 40 -2.30 2.05 6.84
CA ASP A 40 -3.36 2.31 7.80
C ASP A 40 -2.87 2.11 9.24
N MET A 41 -3.73 2.38 10.22
CA MET A 41 -3.41 2.18 11.64
C MET A 41 -3.04 0.74 11.97
N LYS A 42 -3.68 -0.23 11.32
CA LYS A 42 -3.37 -1.65 11.55
C LYS A 42 -1.95 -1.99 11.10
N THR A 43 -1.52 -1.50 9.94
CA THR A 43 -0.18 -1.73 9.42
C THR A 43 0.90 -1.12 10.32
N ILE A 44 0.64 0.10 10.86
CA ILE A 44 1.55 0.72 11.85
C ILE A 44 1.67 -0.12 13.12
N LEU A 45 0.55 -0.59 13.66
CA LEU A 45 0.56 -1.42 14.88
C LEU A 45 1.28 -2.75 14.66
N LEU A 46 1.08 -3.39 13.50
CA LEU A 46 1.82 -4.59 13.12
C LEU A 46 3.34 -4.34 13.02
N ALA A 47 3.74 -3.23 12.40
CA ALA A 47 5.15 -2.86 12.29
C ALA A 47 5.81 -2.56 13.65
N LYS A 48 5.02 -2.21 14.67
CA LYS A 48 5.51 -2.08 16.04
C LYS A 48 5.85 -3.42 16.68
N GLU A 49 5.16 -4.48 16.29
CA GLU A 49 5.31 -5.84 16.83
C GLU A 49 6.20 -6.75 15.96
N ASP A 50 6.27 -6.49 14.65
CA ASP A 50 7.03 -7.29 13.67
C ASP A 50 8.08 -6.39 12.98
N GLU A 51 9.35 -6.56 13.36
CA GLU A 51 10.48 -5.78 12.81
C GLU A 51 10.60 -5.96 11.29
N SER A 52 10.21 -7.13 10.74
CA SER A 52 10.26 -7.36 9.30
C SER A 52 9.26 -6.48 8.53
N VAL A 53 8.09 -6.23 9.12
CA VAL A 53 7.10 -5.28 8.57
C VAL A 53 7.64 -3.86 8.65
N LYS A 54 8.20 -3.47 9.81
CA LYS A 54 8.78 -2.14 10.00
C LYS A 54 9.88 -1.83 8.99
N GLU A 55 10.83 -2.75 8.79
CA GLU A 55 11.90 -2.59 7.80
C GLU A 55 11.36 -2.33 6.39
N VAL A 56 10.28 -3.05 5.99
CA VAL A 56 9.63 -2.82 4.69
C VAL A 56 9.04 -1.43 4.63
N LEU A 57 8.25 -1.02 5.64
CA LEU A 57 7.62 0.29 5.65
C LEU A 57 8.64 1.44 5.60
N GLU A 58 9.76 1.32 6.32
CA GLU A 58 10.83 2.32 6.33
C GLU A 58 11.64 2.35 5.02
N SER A 59 11.59 1.26 4.22
CA SER A 59 12.30 1.13 2.93
C SER A 59 11.47 1.53 1.72
N LEU A 60 10.19 1.91 1.90
CA LEU A 60 9.30 2.28 0.80
C LEU A 60 9.77 3.57 0.10
N ASP A 61 9.69 3.56 -1.22
CA ASP A 61 9.95 4.76 -2.03
C ASP A 61 8.82 5.78 -1.89
N VAL A 62 7.59 5.29 -1.74
CA VAL A 62 6.37 6.09 -1.63
C VAL A 62 5.45 5.53 -0.55
N THR A 63 5.12 6.37 0.42
CA THR A 63 4.13 6.08 1.46
C THR A 63 2.81 6.78 1.11
N VAL A 64 1.71 6.04 1.11
CA VAL A 64 0.36 6.55 0.94
C VAL A 64 -0.45 6.24 2.19
N PHE A 65 -0.99 7.26 2.86
CA PHE A 65 -1.87 7.02 4.01
C PHE A 65 -3.30 6.73 3.54
N SER A 66 -3.85 5.59 3.94
CA SER A 66 -5.23 5.19 3.63
C SER A 66 -6.22 5.50 4.75
N GLU A 67 -5.73 5.98 5.90
CA GLU A 67 -6.54 6.44 7.03
C GLU A 67 -5.99 7.75 7.60
N ALA A 68 -6.80 8.81 7.59
CA ALA A 68 -6.41 10.11 8.15
C ALA A 68 -6.06 10.03 9.65
N GLY A 69 -6.62 9.05 10.36
CA GLY A 69 -6.33 8.81 11.77
C GLY A 69 -4.86 8.53 12.10
N VAL A 70 -4.07 8.08 11.14
CA VAL A 70 -2.61 7.92 11.31
C VAL A 70 -1.94 9.29 11.46
N LEU A 71 -2.25 10.23 10.57
CA LEU A 71 -1.73 11.60 10.62
C LEU A 71 -2.34 12.40 11.77
N ASP A 72 -3.61 12.14 12.13
CA ASP A 72 -4.25 12.76 13.31
C ASP A 72 -3.47 12.44 14.59
N ALA A 73 -3.00 11.21 14.74
CA ALA A 73 -2.32 10.77 15.95
C ALA A 73 -1.02 11.54 16.22
N ILE A 74 -0.38 12.06 15.17
CA ILE A 74 0.87 12.83 15.29
C ILE A 74 0.69 14.34 15.05
N GLY A 75 -0.55 14.82 14.82
CA GLY A 75 -0.85 16.22 14.59
C GLY A 75 -0.54 16.75 13.18
N GLU A 76 -0.29 15.85 12.22
CA GLU A 76 0.08 16.19 10.83
C GLU A 76 -1.10 16.17 9.84
N ALA A 77 -2.32 15.91 10.30
CA ALA A 77 -3.53 15.85 9.48
C ALA A 77 -4.10 17.25 9.20
N THR A 78 -3.62 17.89 8.13
CA THR A 78 -4.28 19.12 7.62
C THR A 78 -5.63 18.77 6.98
N ILE A 79 -6.51 19.80 6.84
CA ILE A 79 -7.82 19.64 6.19
C ILE A 79 -7.65 19.07 4.76
N LEU A 80 -6.67 19.55 4.01
CA LEU A 80 -6.40 19.08 2.64
C LEU A 80 -5.92 17.63 2.64
N ARG A 81 -4.95 17.27 3.50
CA ARG A 81 -4.46 15.88 3.59
C ARG A 81 -5.56 14.90 3.98
N ARG A 82 -6.42 15.30 4.91
CA ARG A 82 -7.58 14.48 5.30
C ARG A 82 -8.52 14.25 4.12
N ALA A 83 -8.86 15.30 3.36
CA ALA A 83 -9.72 15.21 2.19
C ALA A 83 -9.12 14.30 1.09
N GLU A 84 -7.82 14.42 0.80
CA GLU A 84 -7.10 13.54 -0.15
C GLU A 84 -7.21 12.06 0.26
N ILE A 85 -6.97 11.76 1.54
CA ILE A 85 -7.03 10.38 2.07
C ILE A 85 -8.45 9.82 2.01
N GLU A 86 -9.44 10.58 2.48
CA GLU A 86 -10.84 10.14 2.54
C GLU A 86 -11.42 9.90 1.14
N ARG A 87 -11.01 10.67 0.15
CA ARG A 87 -11.41 10.53 -1.26
C ARG A 87 -10.58 9.48 -2.01
N ARG A 88 -9.57 8.90 -1.38
CA ARG A 88 -8.62 7.97 -2.03
C ARG A 88 -7.98 8.59 -3.27
N GLU A 89 -7.66 9.86 -3.20
CA GLU A 89 -7.29 10.66 -4.36
C GLU A 89 -6.00 10.15 -5.04
N PHE A 90 -5.03 9.67 -4.25
CA PHE A 90 -3.82 9.07 -4.80
C PHE A 90 -4.15 7.84 -5.66
N PHE A 91 -4.91 6.88 -5.12
CA PHE A 91 -5.29 5.67 -5.86
C PHE A 91 -5.97 6.00 -7.18
N LEU A 92 -6.98 6.87 -7.13
CA LEU A 92 -7.75 7.22 -8.34
C LEU A 92 -6.89 7.93 -9.39
N GLN A 93 -6.04 8.88 -9.00
CA GLN A 93 -5.15 9.59 -9.93
C GLN A 93 -4.06 8.67 -10.48
N PHE A 94 -3.45 7.85 -9.63
CA PHE A 94 -2.43 6.90 -10.06
C PHE A 94 -2.98 5.89 -11.07
N MET A 95 -4.14 5.26 -10.78
CA MET A 95 -4.75 4.29 -11.71
C MET A 95 -5.20 4.92 -13.04
N LYS A 96 -5.62 6.19 -13.05
CA LYS A 96 -5.86 6.94 -14.29
C LYS A 96 -4.59 7.14 -15.10
N ILE A 97 -3.47 7.44 -14.45
CA ILE A 97 -2.16 7.55 -15.13
C ILE A 97 -1.77 6.20 -15.72
N VAL A 98 -1.89 5.11 -14.97
CA VAL A 98 -1.61 3.73 -15.42
C VAL A 98 -2.44 3.40 -16.68
N GLU A 99 -3.75 3.66 -16.64
CA GLU A 99 -4.65 3.45 -17.77
C GLU A 99 -4.25 4.29 -19.00
N HIS A 100 -4.00 5.60 -18.82
CA HIS A 100 -3.63 6.51 -19.92
C HIS A 100 -2.28 6.18 -20.54
N SER A 101 -1.33 5.75 -19.72
CA SER A 101 0.00 5.34 -20.19
C SER A 101 -0.01 3.96 -20.86
N GLY A 102 -1.13 3.24 -20.79
CA GLY A 102 -1.27 1.89 -21.34
C GLY A 102 -0.42 0.85 -20.64
N TYR A 103 -0.01 1.11 -19.40
CA TYR A 103 0.74 0.18 -18.56
C TYR A 103 -0.08 -1.07 -18.24
N THR A 104 0.61 -2.19 -18.16
CA THR A 104 0.03 -3.48 -17.80
C THR A 104 0.06 -3.69 -16.29
N VAL A 105 -1.02 -4.28 -15.77
CA VAL A 105 -1.21 -4.53 -14.33
C VAL A 105 -1.30 -6.02 -14.07
N TYR A 106 -0.49 -6.54 -13.16
CA TYR A 106 -0.61 -7.88 -12.60
C TYR A 106 -1.19 -7.78 -11.19
N ILE A 107 -2.27 -8.53 -10.90
CA ILE A 107 -2.96 -8.47 -9.61
C ILE A 107 -2.56 -9.68 -8.76
N ILE A 108 -2.06 -9.42 -7.54
CA ILE A 108 -1.78 -10.46 -6.55
C ILE A 108 -2.64 -10.26 -5.31
N GLY A 109 -3.32 -11.30 -4.87
CA GLY A 109 -4.18 -11.27 -3.69
C GLY A 109 -4.13 -12.59 -2.92
N LYS A 110 -4.85 -12.63 -1.78
CA LYS A 110 -4.87 -13.83 -0.97
C LYS A 110 -5.81 -14.89 -1.52
N ASP A 111 -7.02 -14.50 -1.93
CA ASP A 111 -8.09 -15.42 -2.37
C ASP A 111 -8.72 -14.95 -3.69
N GLN A 112 -9.26 -15.91 -4.46
CA GLN A 112 -9.88 -15.68 -5.77
C GLN A 112 -11.06 -14.71 -5.73
N LYS A 113 -11.85 -14.75 -4.67
CA LYS A 113 -13.03 -13.87 -4.56
C LYS A 113 -12.61 -12.41 -4.50
N GLU A 114 -11.54 -12.10 -3.76
CA GLU A 114 -11.03 -10.73 -3.67
C GLU A 114 -10.43 -10.28 -4.99
N ILE A 115 -9.63 -11.14 -5.64
CA ILE A 115 -9.02 -10.83 -6.94
C ILE A 115 -10.09 -10.57 -8.00
N ALA A 116 -11.11 -11.43 -8.07
CA ALA A 116 -12.22 -11.25 -9.00
C ALA A 116 -12.96 -9.92 -8.76
N ALA A 117 -13.20 -9.56 -7.50
CA ALA A 117 -13.84 -8.29 -7.15
C ALA A 117 -12.97 -7.08 -7.52
N VAL A 118 -11.65 -7.17 -7.32
CA VAL A 118 -10.70 -6.12 -7.71
C VAL A 118 -10.62 -5.98 -9.23
N SER A 119 -10.52 -7.09 -9.95
CA SER A 119 -10.49 -7.10 -11.42
C SER A 119 -11.77 -6.50 -12.00
N GLN A 120 -12.93 -6.86 -11.46
CA GLN A 120 -14.22 -6.28 -11.87
C GLN A 120 -14.27 -4.78 -11.60
N TYR A 121 -13.86 -4.33 -10.41
CA TYR A 121 -13.82 -2.91 -10.08
C TYR A 121 -12.91 -2.12 -11.04
N LEU A 122 -11.73 -2.67 -11.37
CA LEU A 122 -10.83 -2.02 -12.31
C LEU A 122 -11.43 -1.94 -13.72
N ALA A 123 -12.13 -2.98 -14.17
CA ALA A 123 -12.81 -2.99 -15.47
C ALA A 123 -13.97 -1.96 -15.53
N ASP A 124 -14.71 -1.79 -14.43
CA ASP A 124 -15.82 -0.87 -14.35
C ASP A 124 -15.36 0.61 -14.29
N GLU A 125 -14.33 0.90 -13.49
CA GLU A 125 -13.86 2.27 -13.24
C GLU A 125 -12.80 2.74 -14.25
N PHE A 126 -12.03 1.81 -14.83
CA PHE A 126 -10.90 2.07 -15.73
C PHE A 126 -11.00 1.15 -16.95
N SER A 127 -11.92 1.46 -17.86
CA SER A 127 -12.34 0.59 -18.96
C SER A 127 -11.24 0.22 -19.97
N ARG A 128 -10.11 0.97 -19.99
CA ARG A 128 -8.96 0.69 -20.86
C ARG A 128 -7.78 0.08 -20.10
N MET A 129 -7.98 -0.28 -18.83
CA MET A 129 -6.93 -0.91 -18.02
C MET A 129 -6.53 -2.26 -18.60
N LYS A 130 -5.23 -2.48 -18.70
CA LYS A 130 -4.67 -3.74 -19.22
C LYS A 130 -4.24 -4.63 -18.06
N VAL A 131 -5.09 -5.57 -17.67
CA VAL A 131 -4.71 -6.61 -16.69
C VAL A 131 -4.02 -7.74 -17.45
N SER A 132 -2.72 -7.93 -17.19
CA SER A 132 -1.89 -8.95 -17.83
C SER A 132 -1.94 -10.31 -17.14
N GLY A 133 -2.25 -10.34 -15.88
CA GLY A 133 -2.37 -11.56 -15.08
C GLY A 133 -2.95 -11.31 -13.71
N LEU A 134 -3.34 -12.39 -13.04
CA LEU A 134 -3.89 -12.35 -11.68
C LEU A 134 -3.61 -13.67 -10.96
N VAL A 135 -3.30 -13.62 -9.68
CA VAL A 135 -2.99 -14.82 -8.86
C VAL A 135 -3.52 -14.70 -7.43
N ALA A 136 -4.09 -15.79 -6.95
CA ALA A 136 -4.46 -15.98 -5.55
C ALA A 136 -3.46 -16.89 -4.85
N LEU A 137 -2.88 -16.43 -3.74
CA LEU A 137 -1.90 -17.24 -2.98
C LEU A 137 -2.51 -18.51 -2.38
N ASP A 138 -3.80 -18.49 -2.02
CA ASP A 138 -4.49 -19.66 -1.43
C ASP A 138 -4.66 -20.84 -2.42
N GLU A 139 -4.40 -20.64 -3.72
CA GLU A 139 -4.51 -21.69 -4.75
C GLU A 139 -3.17 -22.33 -5.10
N ILE A 140 -2.09 -21.91 -4.47
CA ILE A 140 -0.76 -22.39 -4.77
C ILE A 140 -0.29 -23.36 -3.71
N ASP A 141 -0.09 -24.61 -4.13
CA ASP A 141 0.57 -25.63 -3.32
C ASP A 141 2.09 -25.51 -3.49
N GLY A 142 2.77 -24.92 -2.51
CA GLY A 142 4.23 -24.88 -2.48
C GLY A 142 4.84 -23.48 -2.32
N GLU A 143 6.11 -23.39 -2.63
CA GLU A 143 6.87 -22.13 -2.54
C GLU A 143 6.43 -21.13 -3.64
N ASP A 144 6.40 -19.84 -3.34
CA ASP A 144 5.92 -18.75 -4.21
C ASP A 144 6.75 -18.53 -5.50
N TYR A 145 7.76 -19.37 -5.76
CA TYR A 145 8.60 -19.26 -6.96
C TYR A 145 7.82 -19.42 -8.29
N GLY A 146 6.73 -20.18 -8.27
CA GLY A 146 5.84 -20.29 -9.43
C GLY A 146 5.20 -18.96 -9.81
N ILE A 147 4.82 -18.18 -8.80
CA ILE A 147 4.23 -16.84 -8.95
C ILE A 147 5.27 -15.88 -9.53
N ILE A 148 6.49 -15.89 -8.99
CA ILE A 148 7.56 -15.02 -9.44
C ILE A 148 7.90 -15.30 -10.92
N ASN A 149 7.94 -16.58 -11.31
CA ASN A 149 8.16 -16.96 -12.71
C ASN A 149 7.03 -16.50 -13.64
N ASP A 150 5.77 -16.59 -13.19
CA ASP A 150 4.61 -16.11 -13.94
C ASP A 150 4.66 -14.58 -14.11
N ILE A 151 4.87 -13.84 -13.04
CA ILE A 151 5.04 -12.38 -13.06
C ILE A 151 6.18 -12.00 -14.02
N ASN A 152 7.34 -12.64 -13.90
CA ASN A 152 8.51 -12.29 -14.70
C ASN A 152 8.36 -12.68 -16.20
N THR A 153 7.60 -13.73 -16.49
CA THR A 153 7.26 -14.12 -17.87
C THR A 153 6.35 -13.08 -18.53
N LEU A 154 5.39 -12.54 -17.79
CA LEU A 154 4.46 -11.51 -18.27
C LEU A 154 5.10 -10.10 -18.23
N ALA A 155 6.14 -9.91 -17.42
CA ALA A 155 6.87 -8.64 -17.22
C ALA A 155 5.92 -7.42 -17.13
N PRO A 156 4.99 -7.39 -16.17
CA PRO A 156 4.02 -6.31 -16.04
C PRO A 156 4.71 -5.00 -15.67
N ASP A 157 4.11 -3.87 -16.06
CA ASP A 157 4.61 -2.57 -15.60
C ASP A 157 4.32 -2.39 -14.09
N ILE A 158 3.15 -2.83 -13.63
CA ILE A 158 2.67 -2.65 -12.26
C ILE A 158 2.28 -4.00 -11.65
N ILE A 159 2.78 -4.29 -10.46
CA ILE A 159 2.24 -5.34 -9.60
C ILE A 159 1.32 -4.67 -8.58
N LEU A 160 0.03 -4.92 -8.68
CA LEU A 160 -1.00 -4.43 -7.76
C LEU A 160 -1.27 -5.48 -6.69
N SER A 161 -0.78 -5.26 -5.49
CA SER A 161 -0.99 -6.18 -4.37
C SER A 161 -2.21 -5.78 -3.55
N VAL A 162 -3.12 -6.74 -3.37
CA VAL A 162 -4.24 -6.66 -2.42
C VAL A 162 -4.08 -7.69 -1.30
N LEU A 163 -2.86 -8.12 -1.05
CA LEU A 163 -2.54 -9.02 0.06
C LEU A 163 -2.79 -8.33 1.42
N PRO A 164 -3.24 -9.06 2.43
CA PRO A 164 -3.34 -8.51 3.77
C PRO A 164 -1.95 -8.37 4.42
N SER A 165 -1.73 -7.30 5.21
CA SER A 165 -0.58 -7.25 6.13
C SER A 165 -0.71 -8.33 7.23
N PRO A 166 0.38 -9.02 7.62
CA PRO A 166 1.79 -8.83 7.23
C PRO A 166 2.23 -9.62 5.99
N ILE A 167 1.34 -10.33 5.29
CA ILE A 167 1.69 -11.17 4.13
C ILE A 167 2.28 -10.31 3.00
N GLN A 168 1.68 -9.12 2.75
CA GLN A 168 2.11 -8.19 1.72
C GLN A 168 3.57 -7.77 1.91
N GLU A 169 3.91 -7.32 3.10
CA GLU A 169 5.24 -6.81 3.42
C GLU A 169 6.29 -7.94 3.40
N LYS A 170 5.94 -9.13 3.93
CA LYS A 170 6.82 -10.30 3.88
C LYS A 170 7.08 -10.76 2.45
N PHE A 171 6.06 -10.80 1.61
CA PHE A 171 6.21 -11.12 0.20
C PHE A 171 7.13 -10.10 -0.50
N LEU A 172 6.88 -8.80 -0.31
CA LEU A 172 7.73 -7.77 -0.90
C LEU A 172 9.19 -7.89 -0.41
N LYS A 173 9.41 -8.08 0.89
CA LYS A 173 10.76 -8.22 1.46
C LYS A 173 11.53 -9.37 0.83
N GLU A 174 10.88 -10.51 0.67
CA GLU A 174 11.50 -11.74 0.16
C GLU A 174 11.75 -11.68 -1.36
N TYR A 175 10.74 -11.23 -2.11
CA TYR A 175 10.78 -11.38 -3.57
C TYR A 175 11.14 -10.10 -4.34
N LYS A 176 11.21 -8.93 -3.69
CA LYS A 176 11.58 -7.67 -4.36
C LYS A 176 12.80 -7.78 -5.30
N PRO A 177 13.91 -8.46 -4.93
CA PRO A 177 15.10 -8.56 -5.81
C PRO A 177 14.87 -9.40 -7.07
N MET A 178 13.82 -10.22 -7.11
CA MET A 178 13.53 -11.15 -8.19
C MET A 178 12.40 -10.67 -9.11
N LEU A 179 11.67 -9.61 -8.73
CA LEU A 179 10.53 -9.13 -9.49
C LEU A 179 10.96 -8.27 -10.68
N LEU A 180 10.48 -8.63 -11.88
CA LEU A 180 10.65 -7.87 -13.11
C LEU A 180 9.40 -7.02 -13.38
N ALA A 181 9.31 -5.87 -12.71
CA ALA A 181 8.25 -4.88 -12.90
C ALA A 181 8.83 -3.48 -12.71
N LYS A 182 8.06 -2.44 -13.01
CA LYS A 182 8.47 -1.05 -12.74
C LYS A 182 8.01 -0.59 -11.36
N ILE A 183 6.82 -1.01 -10.96
CA ILE A 183 6.19 -0.57 -9.71
C ILE A 183 5.57 -1.76 -8.98
N TRP A 184 5.83 -1.85 -7.68
CA TRP A 184 5.00 -2.55 -6.71
C TRP A 184 4.06 -1.56 -6.06
N TYR A 185 2.74 -1.83 -6.11
CA TYR A 185 1.75 -1.04 -5.40
C TYR A 185 0.93 -1.91 -4.45
N GLY A 186 1.26 -1.86 -3.17
CA GLY A 186 0.57 -2.53 -2.08
C GLY A 186 -0.60 -1.70 -1.58
N VAL A 187 -1.81 -2.07 -1.96
CA VAL A 187 -3.04 -1.43 -1.50
C VAL A 187 -3.56 -2.10 -0.23
N GLY A 188 -3.37 -3.42 -0.13
CA GLY A 188 -3.87 -4.21 0.98
C GLY A 188 -5.32 -4.68 0.81
N LYS A 189 -5.67 -5.71 1.58
CA LYS A 189 -6.96 -6.41 1.48
C LYS A 189 -8.17 -5.50 1.73
N GLY A 190 -9.19 -5.65 0.89
CA GLY A 190 -10.51 -5.02 1.07
C GLY A 190 -10.56 -3.52 0.82
N LYS A 191 -9.48 -2.89 0.34
CA LYS A 191 -9.42 -1.44 0.14
C LYS A 191 -9.91 -1.00 -1.25
N ILE A 192 -9.90 -1.85 -2.26
CA ILE A 192 -10.30 -1.52 -3.64
C ILE A 192 -11.80 -1.76 -3.84
N ALA A 193 -12.27 -2.96 -3.62
CA ALA A 193 -13.66 -3.36 -3.86
C ALA A 193 -14.52 -3.04 -2.64
N GLY A 194 -14.79 -1.77 -2.40
CA GLY A 194 -15.77 -1.17 -1.48
C GLY A 194 -16.43 -2.04 -0.42
N THR A 195 -15.68 -2.59 0.52
CA THR A 195 -16.26 -3.27 1.68
C THR A 195 -16.85 -2.21 2.62
N ARG A 196 -18.19 -2.11 2.66
CA ARG A 196 -18.86 -1.34 3.71
C ARG A 196 -18.36 -1.85 5.06
N LEU A 197 -17.69 -0.98 5.81
CA LEU A 197 -17.23 -1.29 7.16
C LEU A 197 -18.42 -1.76 8.00
N THR A 198 -18.37 -2.98 8.50
CA THR A 198 -19.33 -3.50 9.47
C THR A 198 -19.24 -2.71 10.77
N ILE A 199 -20.28 -2.76 11.62
CA ILE A 199 -20.27 -2.11 12.94
C ILE A 199 -19.05 -2.57 13.75
N GLY A 200 -18.71 -3.85 13.72
CA GLY A 200 -17.52 -4.40 14.36
C GLY A 200 -16.22 -3.78 13.84
N ALA A 201 -16.10 -3.58 12.52
CA ALA A 201 -14.93 -2.92 11.93
C ALA A 201 -14.78 -1.46 12.37
N LYS A 202 -15.90 -0.74 12.53
CA LYS A 202 -15.88 0.65 13.07
C LYS A 202 -15.41 0.71 14.52
N ILE A 203 -15.86 -0.25 15.36
CA ILE A 203 -15.43 -0.38 16.75
C ILE A 203 -13.93 -0.71 16.81
N MET A 204 -13.48 -1.70 16.05
CA MET A 204 -12.06 -2.05 15.98
C MET A 204 -11.18 -0.88 15.50
N LYS A 205 -11.65 -0.08 14.54
CA LYS A 205 -10.95 1.13 14.11
C LYS A 205 -10.76 2.13 15.25
N LYS A 206 -11.77 2.29 16.13
CA LYS A 206 -11.68 3.17 17.31
C LYS A 206 -10.65 2.65 18.31
N PHE A 207 -10.61 1.34 18.58
CA PHE A 207 -9.62 0.74 19.47
C PHE A 207 -8.20 0.91 18.93
N ARG A 208 -7.96 0.63 17.64
CA ARG A 208 -6.66 0.84 17.00
C ARG A 208 -6.20 2.29 17.08
N LYS A 209 -7.11 3.25 16.95
CA LYS A 209 -6.77 4.67 17.12
C LYS A 209 -6.27 4.97 18.53
N LEU A 210 -6.91 4.45 19.57
CA LEU A 210 -6.49 4.63 20.96
C LEU A 210 -5.12 3.99 21.23
N GLU A 211 -4.91 2.79 20.70
CA GLU A 211 -3.64 2.07 20.80
C GLU A 211 -2.50 2.82 20.08
N LEU A 212 -2.75 3.30 18.88
CA LEU A 212 -1.78 4.11 18.14
C LEU A 212 -1.42 5.40 18.89
N LEU A 213 -2.40 6.09 19.48
CA LEU A 213 -2.16 7.29 20.30
C LEU A 213 -1.26 7.01 21.48
N ARG A 214 -1.45 5.85 22.16
CA ARG A 214 -0.57 5.43 23.27
C ARG A 214 0.87 5.26 22.79
N TYR A 215 1.10 4.53 21.71
CA TYR A 215 2.45 4.32 21.16
C TYR A 215 3.12 5.60 20.67
N VAL A 216 2.35 6.55 20.13
CA VAL A 216 2.88 7.86 19.73
C VAL A 216 3.30 8.68 20.97
N GLN A 217 2.56 8.62 22.07
CA GLN A 217 2.94 9.29 23.34
C GLN A 217 4.19 8.66 23.95
N GLU A 218 4.25 7.33 24.07
CA GLU A 218 5.42 6.61 24.56
C GLU A 218 6.69 6.91 23.73
N GLY A 219 6.53 7.05 22.40
CA GLY A 219 7.64 7.41 21.50
C GLY A 219 8.18 8.82 21.74
N LYS A 220 7.32 9.79 22.08
CA LYS A 220 7.73 11.17 22.41
C LYS A 220 8.47 11.26 23.75
N GLU A 221 7.99 10.55 24.77
CA GLU A 221 8.65 10.51 26.08
C GLU A 221 10.05 9.91 26.02
N ASN A 222 10.29 8.92 25.15
CA ASN A 222 11.61 8.31 24.94
C ASN A 222 12.58 9.18 24.12
N GLU A 223 12.10 10.18 23.36
CA GLU A 223 12.96 11.11 22.61
C GLU A 223 13.36 12.34 23.44
N GLU A 224 12.65 12.63 24.56
CA GLU A 224 12.94 13.74 25.47
C GLU A 224 13.88 13.34 26.63
N THR A 225 14.25 12.05 26.74
CA THR A 225 15.14 11.50 27.76
C THR A 225 16.52 11.19 27.18
#